data_b2f039195e26816db8684b182f64e504
#
_entry.id   b2f039195e26816db8684b182f64e504
#
_cell.length_a   1.000
_cell.length_b   1.000
_cell.length_c   1.000
_cell.angle_alpha   90.00
_cell.angle_beta   90.00
_cell.angle_gamma   90.00
#
_symmetry.space_group_name_H-M   'P 1'
#
loop_
_entity.id
_entity.type
_entity.pdbx_description
1 polymer ?
#
loop_
_entity_poly.entity_id
_entity_poly.type
_entity_poly.pdbx_seq_one_letter_code
_entity_poly.pdbx_strand_id
1 'polypeptide(L)'
;MAGQNHHFGIYAPEKIPYAITRYVNETNRLYGVLDRRLAGQEFLAGDAYSIADIATYPWVVPWERQQQKLADFPHLKRWIGSLQSRPATVSAYARGEPFAAQPAVTEAGKNFSLGKLQQDLEGV
;
A
#
# COMPACT_ATOMS: atom_id res chain seq x y z
N MET A 1 8.29 0.08 0.79
CA MET A 1 8.28 1.38 0.06
C MET A 1 6.90 2.02 0.01
N ALA A 2 5.81 1.31 -0.29
CA ALA A 2 4.46 1.88 -0.29
C ALA A 2 4.07 2.57 1.04
N GLY A 3 4.47 2.01 2.18
CA GLY A 3 4.27 2.66 3.48
C GLY A 3 4.96 4.01 3.62
N GLN A 4 6.17 4.15 3.10
CA GLN A 4 6.89 5.44 3.08
C GLN A 4 6.27 6.43 2.09
N ASN A 5 5.74 5.95 0.96
CA ASN A 5 4.95 6.76 0.04
C ASN A 5 3.74 7.37 0.76
N HIS A 6 2.98 6.56 1.49
CA HIS A 6 1.86 7.05 2.30
C HIS A 6 2.31 8.01 3.40
N HIS A 7 3.41 7.68 4.10
CA HIS A 7 3.91 8.54 5.16
C HIS A 7 4.21 9.95 4.65
N PHE A 8 5.10 10.09 3.68
CA PHE A 8 5.53 11.40 3.18
C PHE A 8 4.46 12.08 2.31
N GLY A 9 3.67 11.31 1.57
CA GLY A 9 2.61 11.86 0.71
C GLY A 9 1.37 12.31 1.49
N ILE A 10 1.00 11.61 2.57
CA ILE A 10 -0.28 11.78 3.25
C ILE A 10 -0.12 12.19 4.71
N TYR A 11 0.68 11.44 5.50
CA TYR A 11 0.65 11.51 6.96
C TYR A 11 1.67 12.47 7.56
N ALA A 12 2.82 12.70 6.91
CA ALA A 12 3.87 13.57 7.42
C ALA A 12 3.34 15.00 7.61
N PRO A 13 3.59 15.63 8.77
CA PRO A 13 3.15 16.98 9.06
C PRO A 13 3.84 18.02 8.15
N GLU A 14 5.08 17.73 7.76
CA GLU A 14 5.85 18.54 6.82
C GLU A 14 5.88 17.86 5.45
N LYS A 15 5.61 18.62 4.40
CA LYS A 15 5.71 18.12 3.02
C LYS A 15 7.11 18.36 2.49
N ILE A 16 7.85 17.28 2.29
CA ILE A 16 9.21 17.27 1.75
C ILE A 16 9.16 16.81 0.28
N PRO A 17 9.19 17.74 -0.69
CA PRO A 17 8.98 17.41 -2.12
C PRO A 17 9.94 16.34 -2.63
N TYR A 18 11.20 16.39 -2.22
CA TYR A 18 12.19 15.39 -2.60
C TYR A 18 11.80 13.97 -2.11
N ALA A 19 11.39 13.84 -0.84
CA ALA A 19 10.99 12.55 -0.28
C ALA A 19 9.72 12.01 -0.98
N ILE A 20 8.73 12.87 -1.21
CA ILE A 20 7.50 12.51 -1.92
C ILE A 20 7.84 11.99 -3.31
N THR A 21 8.57 12.75 -4.10
CA THR A 21 8.98 12.35 -5.46
C THR A 21 9.75 11.04 -5.46
N ARG A 22 10.71 10.88 -4.54
CA ARG A 22 11.50 9.67 -4.43
C ARG A 22 10.64 8.43 -4.16
N TYR A 23 9.71 8.51 -3.21
CA TYR A 23 8.88 7.35 -2.85
C TYR A 23 7.76 7.08 -3.85
N VAL A 24 7.23 8.09 -4.52
CA VAL A 24 6.30 7.92 -5.65
C VAL A 24 7.01 7.18 -6.79
N ASN A 25 8.22 7.61 -7.16
CA ASN A 25 8.99 6.97 -8.23
C ASN A 25 9.41 5.54 -7.88
N GLU A 26 9.82 5.28 -6.64
CA GLU A 26 10.15 3.93 -6.20
C GLU A 26 8.93 3.02 -6.17
N THR A 27 7.77 3.53 -5.76
CA THR A 27 6.51 2.79 -5.83
C THR A 27 6.15 2.45 -7.28
N ASN A 28 6.32 3.40 -8.20
CA ASN A 28 6.13 3.20 -9.64
C ASN A 28 7.04 2.10 -10.19
N ARG A 29 8.33 2.13 -9.83
CA ARG A 29 9.30 1.09 -10.21
C ARG A 29 8.85 -0.30 -9.72
N LEU A 30 8.36 -0.41 -8.48
CA LEU A 30 7.88 -1.67 -7.92
C LEU A 30 6.60 -2.17 -8.62
N TYR A 31 5.70 -1.27 -9.00
CA TYR A 31 4.53 -1.62 -9.82
C TYR A 31 4.97 -2.19 -11.17
N GLY A 32 6.01 -1.63 -11.80
CA GLY A 32 6.59 -2.19 -13.02
C GLY A 32 7.23 -3.57 -12.82
N VAL A 33 7.79 -3.85 -11.64
CA VAL A 33 8.27 -5.21 -11.30
C VAL A 33 7.11 -6.20 -11.22
N LEU A 34 6.03 -5.83 -10.54
CA LEU A 34 4.82 -6.67 -10.42
C LEU A 34 4.19 -6.90 -11.81
N ASP A 35 4.06 -5.85 -12.60
CA ASP A 35 3.47 -5.92 -13.93
C ASP A 35 4.23 -6.88 -14.84
N ARG A 36 5.56 -6.77 -14.90
CA ARG A 36 6.41 -7.69 -15.67
C ARG A 36 6.31 -9.12 -15.17
N ARG A 37 6.24 -9.32 -13.85
CA ARG A 37 6.06 -10.66 -13.27
C ARG A 37 4.74 -11.30 -13.71
N LEU A 38 3.67 -10.50 -13.77
CA LEU A 38 2.32 -10.93 -14.13
C LEU A 38 2.09 -11.03 -15.65
N ALA A 39 3.04 -10.62 -16.49
CA ALA A 39 2.92 -10.70 -17.95
C ALA A 39 2.77 -12.13 -18.47
N GLY A 40 3.44 -13.09 -17.82
CA GLY A 40 3.41 -14.51 -18.20
C GLY A 40 2.76 -15.43 -17.18
N GLN A 41 2.15 -14.89 -16.13
CA GLN A 41 1.59 -15.69 -15.03
C GLN A 41 0.28 -15.11 -14.53
N GLU A 42 -0.57 -16.00 -14.02
CA GLU A 42 -1.85 -15.58 -13.45
C GLU A 42 -1.67 -14.95 -12.08
N PHE A 43 -0.79 -15.50 -11.25
CA PHE A 43 -0.53 -15.07 -9.87
C PHE A 43 0.96 -14.78 -9.62
N LEU A 44 1.28 -14.07 -8.54
CA LEU A 44 2.63 -13.59 -8.26
C LEU A 44 3.66 -14.72 -8.05
N ALA A 45 3.28 -15.82 -7.44
CA ALA A 45 4.17 -16.96 -7.18
C ALA A 45 4.13 -18.04 -8.26
N GLY A 46 3.28 -17.91 -9.29
CA GLY A 46 3.12 -18.87 -10.37
C GLY A 46 1.67 -19.00 -10.83
N ASP A 47 1.25 -20.23 -11.11
CA ASP A 47 -0.07 -20.51 -11.68
C ASP A 47 -1.17 -20.67 -10.62
N ALA A 48 -0.82 -20.65 -9.34
CA ALA A 48 -1.75 -20.83 -8.23
C ALA A 48 -1.79 -19.61 -7.31
N TYR A 49 -3.00 -19.25 -6.87
CA TYR A 49 -3.23 -18.21 -5.86
C TYR A 49 -2.54 -18.60 -4.54
N SER A 50 -1.79 -17.68 -3.97
CA SER A 50 -0.93 -17.94 -2.83
C SER A 50 -0.90 -16.78 -1.82
N ILE A 51 -0.17 -16.99 -0.73
CA ILE A 51 0.10 -15.95 0.26
C ILE A 51 0.82 -14.73 -0.33
N ALA A 52 1.56 -14.88 -1.44
CA ALA A 52 2.19 -13.76 -2.13
C ALA A 52 1.14 -12.78 -2.66
N ASP A 53 0.05 -13.29 -3.21
CA ASP A 53 -1.07 -12.49 -3.71
C ASP A 53 -1.83 -11.84 -2.55
N ILE A 54 -2.10 -12.61 -1.49
CA ILE A 54 -2.82 -12.13 -0.29
C ILE A 54 -2.05 -10.98 0.37
N ALA A 55 -0.73 -11.11 0.51
CA ALA A 55 0.10 -10.11 1.17
C ALA A 55 0.32 -8.85 0.31
N THR A 56 0.35 -8.98 -1.02
CA THR A 56 0.62 -7.87 -1.94
C THR A 56 -0.63 -7.06 -2.26
N TYR A 57 -1.78 -7.71 -2.42
CA TYR A 57 -3.02 -7.10 -2.88
C TYR A 57 -3.42 -5.84 -2.07
N PRO A 58 -3.46 -5.84 -0.73
CA PRO A 58 -3.84 -4.67 0.04
C PRO A 58 -2.92 -3.46 -0.14
N TRP A 59 -1.68 -3.68 -0.55
CA TRP A 59 -0.69 -2.63 -0.79
C TRP A 59 -0.83 -1.96 -2.15
N VAL A 60 -1.44 -2.63 -3.14
CA VAL A 60 -1.61 -2.07 -4.50
C VAL A 60 -3.03 -1.57 -4.75
N VAL A 61 -4.02 -2.02 -3.99
CA VAL A 61 -5.39 -1.51 -4.10
C VAL A 61 -5.48 0.02 -3.94
N PRO A 62 -4.76 0.67 -2.99
CA PRO A 62 -4.80 2.12 -2.85
C PRO A 62 -3.84 2.86 -3.81
N TRP A 63 -3.72 2.40 -5.06
CA TRP A 63 -2.80 2.92 -6.07
C TRP A 63 -2.99 4.43 -6.34
N GLU A 64 -4.22 4.94 -6.31
CA GLU A 64 -4.50 6.37 -6.47
C GLU A 64 -3.86 7.19 -5.34
N ARG A 65 -4.00 6.73 -4.09
CA ARG A 65 -3.39 7.38 -2.93
C ARG A 65 -1.85 7.34 -2.97
N GLN A 66 -1.28 6.39 -3.72
CA GLN A 66 0.15 6.26 -3.97
C GLN A 66 0.60 7.05 -5.20
N GLN A 67 -0.30 7.83 -5.81
CA GLN A 67 -0.05 8.66 -7.00
C GLN A 67 0.44 7.81 -8.20
N GLN A 68 -0.12 6.59 -8.34
CA GLN A 68 0.17 5.72 -9.48
C GLN A 68 -0.95 5.77 -10.51
N LYS A 69 -0.60 5.46 -11.76
CA LYS A 69 -1.56 5.34 -12.87
C LYS A 69 -1.65 3.87 -13.26
N LEU A 70 -2.73 3.20 -12.86
CA LEU A 70 -2.89 1.77 -13.10
C LEU A 70 -2.97 1.42 -14.60
N ALA A 71 -3.31 2.38 -15.44
CA ALA A 71 -3.29 2.20 -16.90
C ALA A 71 -1.90 1.90 -17.47
N ASP A 72 -0.84 2.32 -16.79
CA ASP A 72 0.55 2.08 -17.19
C ASP A 72 1.01 0.63 -16.89
N PHE A 73 0.18 -0.15 -16.17
CA PHE A 73 0.48 -1.50 -15.68
C PHE A 73 -0.64 -2.48 -16.02
N PRO A 74 -0.81 -2.88 -17.29
CA PRO A 74 -1.97 -3.65 -17.74
C PRO A 74 -2.10 -5.05 -17.11
N HIS A 75 -0.98 -5.73 -16.86
CA HIS A 75 -0.98 -7.06 -16.23
C HIS A 75 -1.31 -6.97 -14.74
N LEU A 76 -0.77 -5.96 -14.05
CA LEU A 76 -1.11 -5.67 -12.65
C LEU A 76 -2.59 -5.27 -12.53
N LYS A 77 -3.11 -4.46 -13.45
CA LYS A 77 -4.52 -4.08 -13.51
C LYS A 77 -5.42 -5.31 -13.65
N ARG A 78 -5.09 -6.22 -14.58
CA ARG A 78 -5.79 -7.50 -14.76
C ARG A 78 -5.80 -8.30 -13.45
N TRP A 79 -4.64 -8.45 -12.82
CA TRP A 79 -4.48 -9.21 -11.56
C TRP A 79 -5.29 -8.58 -10.41
N ILE A 80 -5.28 -7.25 -10.25
CA ILE A 80 -6.12 -6.56 -9.25
C ILE A 80 -7.60 -6.90 -9.50
N GLY A 81 -8.08 -6.80 -10.74
CA GLY A 81 -9.47 -7.11 -11.09
C GLY A 81 -9.86 -8.55 -10.79
N SER A 82 -8.98 -9.53 -11.09
CA SER A 82 -9.22 -10.94 -10.81
C SER A 82 -9.32 -11.21 -9.31
N LEU A 83 -8.47 -10.58 -8.49
CA LEU A 83 -8.52 -10.76 -7.05
C LEU A 83 -9.70 -10.02 -6.40
N GLN A 84 -10.04 -8.84 -6.91
CA GLN A 84 -11.17 -8.05 -6.41
C GLN A 84 -12.50 -8.81 -6.53
N SER A 85 -12.66 -9.60 -7.57
CA SER A 85 -13.88 -10.40 -7.82
C SER A 85 -13.96 -11.70 -7.03
N ARG A 86 -12.88 -12.10 -6.32
CA ARG A 86 -12.89 -13.36 -5.54
C ARG A 86 -13.84 -13.25 -4.34
N PRO A 87 -14.72 -14.25 -4.11
CA PRO A 87 -15.67 -14.22 -2.99
C PRO A 87 -15.00 -14.01 -1.62
N ALA A 88 -13.83 -14.62 -1.42
CA ALA A 88 -13.07 -14.47 -0.18
C ALA A 88 -12.55 -13.02 0.00
N THR A 89 -12.10 -12.37 -1.07
CA THR A 89 -11.67 -10.98 -1.05
C THR A 89 -12.85 -10.06 -0.75
N VAL A 90 -13.96 -10.23 -1.45
CA VAL A 90 -15.19 -9.47 -1.21
C VAL A 90 -15.65 -9.60 0.24
N SER A 91 -15.69 -10.83 0.78
CA SER A 91 -16.06 -11.08 2.17
C SER A 91 -15.10 -10.43 3.18
N ALA A 92 -13.80 -10.50 2.92
CA ALA A 92 -12.80 -9.91 3.80
C ALA A 92 -12.92 -8.38 3.86
N TYR A 93 -13.08 -7.72 2.71
CA TYR A 93 -13.22 -6.27 2.66
C TYR A 93 -14.56 -5.80 3.26
N ALA A 94 -15.66 -6.51 3.03
CA ALA A 94 -16.94 -6.21 3.66
C ALA A 94 -16.87 -6.29 5.20
N ARG A 95 -16.14 -7.26 5.75
CA ARG A 95 -15.90 -7.36 7.21
C ARG A 95 -15.03 -6.21 7.73
N GLY A 96 -14.12 -5.68 6.92
CA GLY A 96 -13.26 -4.56 7.27
C GLY A 96 -13.95 -3.19 7.20
N GLU A 97 -15.04 -3.07 6.46
CA GLU A 97 -15.72 -1.80 6.19
C GLU A 97 -16.11 -1.01 7.47
N PRO A 98 -16.67 -1.63 8.53
CA PRO A 98 -17.00 -0.91 9.75
C PRO A 98 -15.79 -0.30 10.47
N PHE A 99 -14.61 -0.80 10.19
CA PHE A 99 -13.34 -0.33 10.77
C PHE A 99 -12.60 0.66 9.87
N ALA A 100 -12.98 0.76 8.59
CA ALA A 100 -12.30 1.61 7.61
C ALA A 100 -12.43 3.11 7.91
N ALA A 101 -13.49 3.53 8.59
CA ALA A 101 -13.70 4.91 9.02
C ALA A 101 -12.92 5.28 10.29
N GLN A 102 -12.36 4.29 11.00
CA GLN A 102 -11.52 4.58 12.16
C GLN A 102 -10.16 5.09 11.68
N PRO A 103 -9.58 6.13 12.36
CA PRO A 103 -8.24 6.55 12.02
C PRO A 103 -7.30 5.35 12.16
N ALA A 104 -6.60 5.00 11.07
CA ALA A 104 -5.68 3.87 11.03
C ALA A 104 -4.55 3.99 12.07
N VAL A 105 -4.33 5.20 12.58
CA VAL A 105 -3.35 5.51 13.61
C VAL A 105 -3.99 6.43 14.62
N THR A 106 -4.02 6.03 15.89
CA THR A 106 -4.43 6.89 17.00
C THR A 106 -3.45 8.05 17.17
N GLU A 107 -3.82 9.13 17.87
CA GLU A 107 -2.91 10.24 18.17
C GLU A 107 -1.65 9.75 18.91
N ALA A 108 -1.78 8.79 19.83
CA ALA A 108 -0.66 8.14 20.49
C ALA A 108 0.23 7.39 19.48
N GLY A 109 -0.36 6.66 18.53
CA GLY A 109 0.36 5.97 17.47
C GLY A 109 1.06 6.92 16.49
N LYS A 110 0.47 8.09 16.21
CA LYS A 110 1.13 9.14 15.42
C LYS A 110 2.36 9.69 16.15
N ASN A 111 2.23 9.96 17.45
CA ASN A 111 3.34 10.45 18.27
C ASN A 111 4.48 9.44 18.31
N PHE A 112 4.18 8.15 18.43
CA PHE A 112 5.16 7.08 18.37
C PHE A 112 5.85 7.02 17.00
N SER A 113 5.10 7.00 15.91
CA SER A 113 5.65 6.91 14.55
C SER A 113 6.45 8.14 14.12
N LEU A 114 6.20 9.28 14.75
CA LEU A 114 6.93 10.54 14.53
C LEU A 114 8.10 10.74 15.52
N GLY A 115 8.41 9.76 16.35
CA GLY A 115 9.52 9.82 17.32
C GLY A 115 9.28 10.78 18.51
N LYS A 116 8.07 11.29 18.68
CA LYS A 116 7.75 12.27 19.72
C LYS A 116 7.75 11.71 21.15
N LEU A 117 7.66 10.37 21.30
CA LEU A 117 7.70 9.72 22.61
C LEU A 117 9.12 9.60 23.20
N GLN A 118 10.17 9.87 22.44
CA GLN A 118 11.53 9.78 22.92
C GLN A 118 11.94 10.96 23.81
N GLN A 119 11.25 12.10 23.66
CA GLN A 119 11.51 13.30 24.47
C GLN A 119 10.98 13.20 25.90
N ASP A 120 9.96 12.38 26.14
CA ASP A 120 9.36 12.24 27.47
C ASP A 120 10.12 11.25 28.37
N LEU A 121 11.04 10.46 27.79
CA LEU A 121 11.87 9.48 28.53
C LEU A 121 13.23 10.05 28.95
N GLU A 122 13.65 11.18 28.43
CA GLU A 122 14.91 11.84 28.80
C GLU A 122 14.74 12.85 29.96
N GLY A 123 13.52 13.00 30.47
CA GLY A 123 13.16 13.91 31.56
C GLY A 123 12.89 13.26 32.94
N VAL A 124 13.29 11.98 33.16
CA VAL A 124 13.14 11.28 34.44
C VAL A 124 14.47 10.91 35.03
#